data_af786e09263c6d8d575a53cbf0a58653
#
_entry.id   af786e09263c6d8d575a53cbf0a58653
#
_cell.length_a   1.000
_cell.length_b   1.000
_cell.length_c   1.000
_cell.angle_alpha   90.00
_cell.angle_beta   90.00
_cell.angle_gamma   90.00
#
_symmetry.space_group_name_H-M   'P 1'
#
loop_
_entity.id
_entity.type
_entity.pdbx_description
1 polymer ?
#
loop_
_entity_poly.entity_id
_entity_poly.type
_entity_poly.pdbx_seq_one_letter_code
_entity_poly.pdbx_strand_id
1 'polypeptide(L)'
;MSIVPTYWQSISLDELNEKAAMQTRVDRKYIVDADYAASILAELPADEAAVLEIDGQREFAYDSVYFDTPDLVSYKASAIGSRNRFKVRTRSYLDSDLSFLEVKTEGAREFTVKERIPYSIENRDMLTAEGKEYVAPALEQLTDASVDDLEPVVRTGYRRTTVYLPQSEQNPVDSRLTIDTSLTWTPLSEGVLMYTADGGEGPTKYQVGTEYTAPGTVIIETKSGSAPSVADKYLWRAGIRPVK
;
A
#
# COMPACT_ATOMS: atom_id res chain seq x y z
N MET A 1 9.10 -17.43 -5.85
CA MET A 1 8.19 -18.50 -5.44
C MET A 1 6.94 -17.83 -4.89
N SER A 2 5.74 -18.18 -5.37
CA SER A 2 4.51 -17.52 -4.88
C SER A 2 4.31 -17.83 -3.40
N ILE A 3 4.01 -16.81 -2.61
CA ILE A 3 3.77 -16.93 -1.17
C ILE A 3 2.37 -17.50 -0.86
N VAL A 4 1.43 -17.40 -1.83
CA VAL A 4 0.10 -17.97 -1.71
C VAL A 4 0.05 -19.37 -2.29
N PRO A 5 -0.75 -20.27 -1.72
CA PRO A 5 -0.93 -21.61 -2.26
C PRO A 5 -1.41 -21.60 -3.71
N THR A 6 -0.79 -22.43 -4.55
CA THR A 6 -1.11 -22.49 -5.98
C THR A 6 -2.47 -23.12 -6.28
N TYR A 7 -3.01 -23.90 -5.34
CA TYR A 7 -4.30 -24.58 -5.46
C TYR A 7 -5.52 -23.70 -5.15
N TRP A 8 -5.30 -22.46 -4.66
CA TRP A 8 -6.42 -21.53 -4.47
C TRP A 8 -7.06 -21.16 -5.80
N GLN A 9 -8.38 -21.02 -5.78
CA GLN A 9 -9.14 -20.66 -6.97
C GLN A 9 -8.71 -19.28 -7.50
N SER A 10 -8.97 -19.01 -8.78
CA SER A 10 -8.80 -17.68 -9.37
C SER A 10 -10.10 -16.88 -9.32
N ILE A 11 -9.97 -15.57 -9.27
CA ILE A 11 -11.05 -14.60 -9.40
C ILE A 11 -10.62 -13.52 -10.39
N SER A 12 -11.52 -13.12 -11.28
CA SER A 12 -11.27 -12.02 -12.22
C SER A 12 -11.27 -10.65 -11.51
N LEU A 13 -10.72 -9.64 -12.18
CA LEU A 13 -10.73 -8.27 -11.66
C LEU A 13 -12.15 -7.72 -11.50
N ASP A 14 -13.03 -8.02 -12.47
CA ASP A 14 -14.42 -7.55 -12.45
C ASP A 14 -15.20 -8.18 -11.30
N GLU A 15 -15.11 -9.49 -11.14
CA GLU A 15 -15.71 -10.20 -9.99
C GLU A 15 -15.17 -9.73 -8.65
N LEU A 16 -13.84 -9.49 -8.55
CA LEU A 16 -13.22 -8.98 -7.33
C LEU A 16 -13.76 -7.57 -7.00
N ASN A 17 -13.92 -6.71 -8.00
CA ASN A 17 -14.46 -5.37 -7.80
C ASN A 17 -15.94 -5.40 -7.43
N GLU A 18 -16.74 -6.29 -8.00
CA GLU A 18 -18.14 -6.47 -7.67
C GLU A 18 -18.33 -7.00 -6.23
N LYS A 19 -17.63 -8.07 -5.88
CA LYS A 19 -17.75 -8.74 -4.57
C LYS A 19 -17.09 -7.97 -3.42
N ALA A 20 -16.00 -7.26 -3.70
CA ALA A 20 -15.21 -6.57 -2.69
C ALA A 20 -15.24 -5.03 -2.82
N ALA A 21 -16.33 -4.46 -3.32
CA ALA A 21 -16.60 -3.01 -3.37
C ALA A 21 -16.89 -2.43 -1.98
N MET A 22 -16.02 -2.72 -1.02
CA MET A 22 -16.19 -2.27 0.38
C MET A 22 -15.96 -0.76 0.49
N GLN A 23 -17.05 0.02 0.53
CA GLN A 23 -16.99 1.47 0.69
C GLN A 23 -16.61 1.87 2.12
N THR A 24 -17.13 1.17 3.12
CA THR A 24 -16.79 1.37 4.54
C THR A 24 -15.98 0.17 5.02
N ARG A 25 -14.70 0.39 5.31
CA ARG A 25 -13.78 -0.68 5.70
C ARG A 25 -12.74 -0.20 6.70
N VAL A 26 -12.16 -1.16 7.40
CA VAL A 26 -10.97 -1.01 8.22
C VAL A 26 -9.81 -1.67 7.51
N ASP A 27 -8.75 -0.92 7.25
CA ASP A 27 -7.50 -1.41 6.67
C ASP A 27 -6.52 -1.70 7.83
N ARG A 28 -5.98 -2.93 7.88
CA ARG A 28 -4.96 -3.33 8.87
C ARG A 28 -3.73 -3.83 8.13
N LYS A 29 -2.55 -3.36 8.53
CA LYS A 29 -1.26 -3.75 7.93
C LYS A 29 -0.44 -4.55 8.91
N TYR A 30 0.27 -5.53 8.38
CA TYR A 30 1.15 -6.41 9.12
C TYR A 30 2.48 -6.51 8.37
N ILE A 31 3.59 -6.46 9.10
CA ILE A 31 4.93 -6.73 8.58
C ILE A 31 5.31 -8.12 9.10
N VAL A 32 5.62 -9.02 8.19
CA VAL A 32 5.80 -10.44 8.50
C VAL A 32 6.99 -10.98 7.73
N ASP A 33 7.70 -11.95 8.31
CA ASP A 33 8.68 -12.75 7.59
C ASP A 33 7.98 -13.60 6.51
N ALA A 34 8.61 -13.77 5.34
CA ALA A 34 8.01 -14.42 4.17
C ALA A 34 7.65 -15.88 4.42
N ASP A 35 8.55 -16.65 5.07
CA ASP A 35 8.31 -18.07 5.34
C ASP A 35 7.20 -18.24 6.37
N TYR A 36 7.17 -17.34 7.37
CA TYR A 36 6.12 -17.33 8.37
C TYR A 36 4.77 -16.90 7.79
N ALA A 37 4.76 -15.89 6.91
CA ALA A 37 3.56 -15.49 6.18
C ALA A 37 3.00 -16.62 5.32
N ALA A 38 3.86 -17.36 4.61
CA ALA A 38 3.46 -18.51 3.80
C ALA A 38 2.80 -19.60 4.65
N SER A 39 3.34 -19.89 5.85
CA SER A 39 2.76 -20.87 6.76
C SER A 39 1.36 -20.46 7.25
N ILE A 40 1.18 -19.19 7.61
CA ILE A 40 -0.13 -18.67 8.06
C ILE A 40 -1.15 -18.69 6.91
N LEU A 41 -0.74 -18.31 5.70
CA LEU A 41 -1.62 -18.31 4.54
C LEU A 41 -2.06 -19.72 4.16
N ALA A 42 -1.20 -20.73 4.33
CA ALA A 42 -1.54 -22.13 4.08
C ALA A 42 -2.58 -22.69 5.06
N GLU A 43 -2.73 -22.08 6.24
CA GLU A 43 -3.74 -22.46 7.23
C GLU A 43 -5.11 -21.80 6.99
N LEU A 44 -5.19 -20.79 6.11
CA LEU A 44 -6.47 -20.15 5.79
C LEU A 44 -7.41 -21.13 5.09
N PRO A 45 -8.75 -21.00 5.27
CA PRO A 45 -9.74 -21.87 4.61
C PRO A 45 -9.58 -21.79 3.09
N ALA A 46 -8.99 -22.84 2.52
CA ALA A 46 -8.59 -22.88 1.11
C ALA A 46 -9.78 -22.94 0.14
N ASP A 47 -10.87 -23.56 0.58
CA ASP A 47 -12.05 -23.82 -0.27
C ASP A 47 -12.80 -22.52 -0.62
N GLU A 48 -12.51 -21.45 0.09
CA GLU A 48 -13.20 -20.18 -0.02
C GLU A 48 -12.30 -19.04 -0.57
N ALA A 49 -10.97 -19.18 -0.47
CA ALA A 49 -10.03 -18.18 -0.92
C ALA A 49 -9.90 -18.15 -2.45
N ALA A 50 -9.99 -16.96 -3.06
CA ALA A 50 -9.78 -16.78 -4.48
C ALA A 50 -8.71 -15.71 -4.74
N VAL A 51 -7.73 -16.03 -5.59
CA VAL A 51 -6.61 -15.15 -5.94
C VAL A 51 -6.94 -14.40 -7.23
N LEU A 52 -6.75 -13.10 -7.23
CA LEU A 52 -6.86 -12.30 -8.46
C LEU A 52 -5.91 -12.85 -9.50
N GLU A 53 -6.49 -13.19 -10.67
CA GLU A 53 -5.74 -13.65 -11.83
C GLU A 53 -6.15 -12.84 -13.06
N ILE A 54 -5.17 -12.28 -13.76
CA ILE A 54 -5.34 -11.55 -15.02
C ILE A 54 -4.34 -12.12 -16.01
N ASP A 55 -4.80 -12.61 -17.14
CA ASP A 55 -3.98 -13.23 -18.20
C ASP A 55 -3.02 -14.32 -17.68
N GLY A 56 -3.47 -15.12 -16.70
CA GLY A 56 -2.70 -16.19 -16.08
C GLY A 56 -1.68 -15.70 -15.03
N GLN A 57 -1.61 -14.40 -14.75
CA GLN A 57 -0.75 -13.83 -13.71
C GLN A 57 -1.53 -13.61 -12.42
N ARG A 58 -0.91 -13.90 -11.28
CA ARG A 58 -1.47 -13.74 -9.92
C ARG A 58 -0.67 -12.76 -9.06
N GLU A 59 0.41 -12.26 -9.59
CA GLU A 59 1.32 -11.34 -8.90
C GLU A 59 1.69 -10.20 -9.84
N PHE A 60 1.43 -8.97 -9.42
CA PHE A 60 1.54 -7.78 -10.25
C PHE A 60 2.57 -6.81 -9.70
N ALA A 61 3.36 -6.21 -10.59
CA ALA A 61 4.40 -5.27 -10.22
C ALA A 61 3.84 -3.84 -10.06
N TYR A 62 4.16 -3.23 -8.93
CA TYR A 62 3.79 -1.86 -8.58
C TYR A 62 5.03 -1.01 -8.37
N ASP A 63 4.98 0.20 -8.88
CA ASP A 63 5.92 1.27 -8.61
C ASP A 63 5.16 2.49 -8.09
N SER A 64 5.68 3.18 -7.10
CA SER A 64 5.06 4.40 -6.58
C SER A 64 6.14 5.40 -6.21
N VAL A 65 5.99 6.64 -6.68
CA VAL A 65 6.82 7.77 -6.28
C VAL A 65 6.01 8.69 -5.39
N TYR A 66 6.51 8.94 -4.19
CA TYR A 66 5.89 9.85 -3.22
C TYR A 66 6.49 11.23 -3.33
N PHE A 67 5.61 12.24 -3.26
CA PHE A 67 5.98 13.64 -3.28
C PHE A 67 5.74 14.24 -1.89
N ASP A 68 6.69 15.03 -1.44
CA ASP A 68 6.64 15.76 -0.18
C ASP A 68 7.45 17.04 -0.29
N THR A 69 7.35 17.91 0.69
CA THR A 69 8.21 19.09 0.80
C THR A 69 9.62 18.69 1.24
N PRO A 70 10.65 19.53 1.02
CA PRO A 70 12.02 19.24 1.47
C PRO A 70 12.13 18.96 2.97
N ASP A 71 11.27 19.54 3.78
CA ASP A 71 11.19 19.30 5.23
C ASP A 71 10.21 18.19 5.64
N LEU A 72 9.66 17.43 4.67
CA LEU A 72 8.82 16.24 4.87
C LEU A 72 7.54 16.51 5.67
N VAL A 73 6.78 17.53 5.30
CA VAL A 73 5.51 17.92 5.97
C VAL A 73 4.50 16.78 5.96
N SER A 74 4.30 16.11 4.81
CA SER A 74 3.35 15.01 4.67
C SER A 74 3.76 13.79 5.51
N TYR A 75 5.05 13.44 5.48
CA TYR A 75 5.60 12.36 6.29
C TYR A 75 5.41 12.62 7.79
N LYS A 76 5.83 13.80 8.27
CA LYS A 76 5.70 14.21 9.67
C LYS A 76 4.25 14.20 10.13
N ALA A 77 3.34 14.79 9.34
CA ALA A 77 1.91 14.80 9.65
C ALA A 77 1.33 13.37 9.74
N SER A 78 1.78 12.47 8.86
CA SER A 78 1.38 11.05 8.89
C SER A 78 1.94 10.31 10.09
N ALA A 79 3.20 10.56 10.47
CA ALA A 79 3.87 9.90 11.59
C ALA A 79 3.20 10.20 12.94
N ILE A 80 2.75 11.45 13.15
CA ILE A 80 2.07 11.86 14.39
C ILE A 80 0.55 11.65 14.34
N GLY A 81 0.00 11.13 13.23
CA GLY A 81 -1.43 10.92 13.06
C GLY A 81 -2.24 12.22 12.98
N SER A 82 -1.67 13.29 12.42
CA SER A 82 -2.34 14.58 12.25
C SER A 82 -3.64 14.43 11.46
N ARG A 83 -4.65 15.23 11.79
CA ARG A 83 -5.89 15.33 10.99
C ARG A 83 -5.64 15.98 9.62
N ASN A 84 -4.61 16.82 9.53
CA ASN A 84 -4.21 17.48 8.28
C ASN A 84 -3.20 16.65 7.48
N ARG A 85 -3.08 15.33 7.76
CA ARG A 85 -2.20 14.46 7.01
C ARG A 85 -2.69 14.27 5.58
N PHE A 86 -1.77 14.28 4.67
CA PHE A 86 -2.02 14.00 3.26
C PHE A 86 -0.92 13.08 2.71
N LYS A 87 -1.15 12.53 1.53
CA LYS A 87 -0.13 11.83 0.74
C LYS A 87 -0.37 12.11 -0.73
N VAL A 88 0.67 12.53 -1.41
CA VAL A 88 0.68 12.72 -2.86
C VAL A 88 1.64 11.68 -3.45
N ARG A 89 1.19 10.93 -4.44
CA ARG A 89 2.05 9.97 -5.13
C ARG A 89 1.58 9.69 -6.54
N THR A 90 2.50 9.33 -7.40
CA THR A 90 2.18 8.56 -8.58
C THR A 90 2.16 7.08 -8.23
N ARG A 91 1.33 6.30 -8.91
CA ARG A 91 1.32 4.85 -8.82
C ARG A 91 1.21 4.25 -10.20
N SER A 92 2.19 3.46 -10.56
CA SER A 92 2.26 2.74 -11.82
C SER A 92 2.03 1.25 -11.61
N TYR A 93 1.25 0.66 -12.49
CA TYR A 93 0.97 -0.76 -12.61
C TYR A 93 1.79 -1.26 -13.79
N LEU A 94 2.97 -1.79 -13.51
CA LEU A 94 4.00 -2.03 -14.53
C LEU A 94 3.61 -3.11 -15.56
N ASP A 95 2.74 -4.04 -15.18
CA ASP A 95 2.28 -5.11 -16.07
C ASP A 95 1.16 -4.66 -17.04
N SER A 96 0.62 -3.45 -16.87
CA SER A 96 -0.48 -2.91 -17.70
C SER A 96 -0.24 -1.50 -18.23
N ASP A 97 0.96 -0.95 -18.03
CA ASP A 97 1.36 0.42 -18.41
C ASP A 97 0.40 1.53 -17.93
N LEU A 98 -0.36 1.24 -16.89
CA LEU A 98 -1.26 2.21 -16.27
C LEU A 98 -0.54 2.97 -15.16
N SER A 99 -0.74 4.29 -15.12
CA SER A 99 -0.27 5.11 -14.03
C SER A 99 -1.34 6.12 -13.59
N PHE A 100 -1.31 6.49 -12.32
CA PHE A 100 -2.25 7.44 -11.72
C PHE A 100 -1.49 8.38 -10.78
N LEU A 101 -1.87 9.65 -10.78
CA LEU A 101 -1.56 10.57 -9.70
C LEU A 101 -2.65 10.47 -8.64
N GLU A 102 -2.25 10.11 -7.42
CA GLU A 102 -3.16 9.86 -6.30
C GLU A 102 -2.92 10.88 -5.19
N VAL A 103 -4.02 11.47 -4.70
CA VAL A 103 -4.02 12.27 -3.48
C VAL A 103 -4.85 11.55 -2.43
N LYS A 104 -4.30 11.41 -1.23
CA LYS A 104 -4.96 10.81 -0.09
C LYS A 104 -4.96 11.81 1.05
N THR A 105 -6.14 12.13 1.57
CA THR A 105 -6.33 13.04 2.69
C THR A 105 -7.18 12.39 3.78
N GLU A 106 -7.17 12.96 4.96
CA GLU A 106 -8.10 12.61 6.03
C GLU A 106 -9.33 13.48 5.91
N GLY A 107 -10.47 12.86 5.65
CA GLY A 107 -11.76 13.54 5.61
C GLY A 107 -12.39 13.73 7.00
N ALA A 108 -13.55 14.37 7.04
CA ALA A 108 -14.34 14.49 8.26
C ALA A 108 -14.69 13.09 8.83
N ARG A 109 -14.70 12.96 10.17
CA ARG A 109 -15.00 11.72 10.91
C ARG A 109 -14.03 10.56 10.66
N GLU A 110 -12.74 10.85 10.45
CA GLU A 110 -11.67 9.85 10.24
C GLU A 110 -11.83 8.97 8.98
N PHE A 111 -12.64 9.40 8.02
CA PHE A 111 -12.70 8.75 6.72
C PHE A 111 -11.55 9.22 5.84
N THR A 112 -10.81 8.28 5.32
CA THR A 112 -9.82 8.59 4.29
C THR A 112 -10.50 8.87 2.97
N VAL A 113 -10.22 10.04 2.40
CA VAL A 113 -10.57 10.39 1.01
C VAL A 113 -9.39 10.05 0.13
N LYS A 114 -9.63 9.31 -0.94
CA LYS A 114 -8.64 8.98 -1.94
C LYS A 114 -9.18 9.34 -3.31
N GLU A 115 -8.51 10.27 -3.97
CA GLU A 115 -8.79 10.69 -5.31
C GLU A 115 -7.63 10.36 -6.24
N ARG A 116 -7.89 10.18 -7.52
CA ARG A 116 -6.86 9.91 -8.51
C ARG A 116 -7.28 10.37 -9.90
N ILE A 117 -6.30 10.76 -10.69
CA ILE A 117 -6.43 10.99 -12.13
C ILE A 117 -5.48 10.07 -12.90
N PRO A 118 -5.81 9.69 -14.15
CA PRO A 118 -4.84 9.05 -15.04
C PRO A 118 -3.60 9.93 -15.17
N TYR A 119 -2.43 9.30 -15.22
CA TYR A 119 -1.16 10.01 -15.31
C TYR A 119 -0.20 9.26 -16.23
N SER A 120 0.61 9.98 -17.05
CA SER A 120 1.58 9.32 -17.90
C SER A 120 2.66 8.62 -17.07
N ILE A 121 2.98 7.38 -17.42
CA ILE A 121 4.04 6.62 -16.76
C ILE A 121 5.41 7.29 -16.95
N GLU A 122 5.61 8.02 -18.05
CA GLU A 122 6.82 8.78 -18.32
C GLU A 122 7.03 9.96 -17.34
N ASN A 123 5.93 10.48 -16.81
CA ASN A 123 5.93 11.59 -15.86
C ASN A 123 5.85 11.13 -14.40
N ARG A 124 5.96 9.83 -14.12
CA ARG A 124 5.78 9.29 -12.77
C ARG A 124 6.71 9.89 -11.71
N ASP A 125 7.85 10.43 -12.11
CA ASP A 125 8.87 10.99 -11.21
C ASP A 125 8.75 12.51 -11.03
N MET A 126 7.71 13.14 -11.58
CA MET A 126 7.52 14.59 -11.53
C MET A 126 6.04 14.97 -11.44
N LEU A 127 5.76 16.13 -10.86
CA LEU A 127 4.45 16.75 -10.97
C LEU A 127 4.45 17.72 -12.16
N THR A 128 3.71 17.37 -13.20
CA THR A 128 3.46 18.25 -14.36
C THR A 128 2.59 19.45 -13.95
N ALA A 129 2.45 20.45 -14.80
CA ALA A 129 1.55 21.59 -14.55
C ALA A 129 0.11 21.11 -14.23
N GLU A 130 -0.41 20.13 -15.01
CA GLU A 130 -1.72 19.53 -14.77
C GLU A 130 -1.76 18.78 -13.43
N GLY A 131 -0.69 18.05 -13.10
CA GLY A 131 -0.57 17.34 -11.82
C GLY A 131 -0.56 18.28 -10.62
N LYS A 132 0.12 19.41 -10.72
CA LYS A 132 0.13 20.47 -9.70
C LYS A 132 -1.26 21.11 -9.55
N GLU A 133 -1.94 21.43 -10.65
CA GLU A 133 -3.29 21.97 -10.64
C GLU A 133 -4.28 21.00 -9.95
N TYR A 134 -4.13 19.70 -10.18
CA TYR A 134 -4.93 18.68 -9.52
C TYR A 134 -4.67 18.56 -8.00
N VAL A 135 -3.42 18.68 -7.58
CA VAL A 135 -3.01 18.48 -6.18
C VAL A 135 -3.25 19.73 -5.33
N ALA A 136 -3.08 20.94 -5.90
CA ALA A 136 -3.11 22.20 -5.16
C ALA A 136 -4.34 22.40 -4.27
N PRO A 137 -5.59 22.15 -4.71
CA PRO A 137 -6.78 22.36 -3.87
C PRO A 137 -6.81 21.50 -2.60
N ALA A 138 -6.22 20.31 -2.65
CA ALA A 138 -6.13 19.43 -1.49
C ALA A 138 -5.09 19.92 -0.47
N LEU A 139 -3.96 20.47 -0.94
CA LEU A 139 -2.92 21.03 -0.07
C LEU A 139 -3.40 22.31 0.62
N GLU A 140 -3.98 23.25 -0.12
CA GLU A 140 -4.46 24.53 0.40
C GLU A 140 -5.40 24.41 1.59
N GLN A 141 -6.13 23.29 1.69
CA GLN A 141 -7.05 23.00 2.80
C GLN A 141 -6.34 22.43 4.04
N LEU A 142 -5.12 21.90 3.90
CA LEU A 142 -4.49 21.06 4.91
C LEU A 142 -3.17 21.61 5.45
N THR A 143 -2.50 22.45 4.69
CA THR A 143 -1.15 22.94 5.00
C THR A 143 -0.89 24.29 4.35
N ASP A 144 0.08 25.01 4.88
CA ASP A 144 0.60 26.26 4.28
C ASP A 144 1.66 25.98 3.19
N ALA A 145 2.01 24.71 2.96
CA ALA A 145 2.98 24.34 1.93
C ALA A 145 2.38 24.55 0.52
N SER A 146 3.19 25.09 -0.38
CA SER A 146 2.84 25.23 -1.79
C SER A 146 2.96 23.89 -2.52
N VAL A 147 2.11 23.67 -3.51
CA VAL A 147 2.27 22.53 -4.42
C VAL A 147 3.60 22.60 -5.20
N ASP A 148 4.14 23.79 -5.37
CA ASP A 148 5.43 24.01 -6.03
C ASP A 148 6.63 23.56 -5.18
N ASP A 149 6.44 23.41 -3.87
CA ASP A 149 7.45 22.88 -2.95
C ASP A 149 7.50 21.34 -2.94
N LEU A 150 6.54 20.67 -3.58
CA LEU A 150 6.51 19.21 -3.63
C LEU A 150 7.54 18.68 -4.63
N GLU A 151 8.45 17.84 -4.13
CA GLU A 151 9.45 17.12 -4.90
C GLU A 151 9.34 15.61 -4.70
N PRO A 152 9.83 14.79 -5.63
CA PRO A 152 9.87 13.34 -5.43
C PRO A 152 10.88 13.01 -4.31
N VAL A 153 10.41 12.37 -3.24
CA VAL A 153 11.23 12.07 -2.06
C VAL A 153 11.63 10.60 -1.94
N VAL A 154 10.75 9.70 -2.33
CA VAL A 154 11.03 8.26 -2.30
C VAL A 154 10.23 7.51 -3.36
N ARG A 155 10.89 6.57 -4.03
CA ARG A 155 10.26 5.56 -4.87
C ARG A 155 10.13 4.27 -4.08
N THR A 156 9.02 3.56 -4.23
CA THR A 156 8.83 2.23 -3.66
C THR A 156 8.35 1.27 -4.72
N GLY A 157 8.96 0.09 -4.77
CA GLY A 157 8.56 -1.00 -5.65
C GLY A 157 8.14 -2.24 -4.85
N TYR A 158 7.21 -3.02 -5.37
CA TYR A 158 6.79 -4.30 -4.80
C TYR A 158 5.99 -5.12 -5.80
N ARG A 159 5.86 -6.41 -5.52
CA ARG A 159 4.96 -7.30 -6.23
C ARG A 159 3.77 -7.63 -5.33
N ARG A 160 2.56 -7.53 -5.87
CA ARG A 160 1.32 -7.70 -5.10
C ARG A 160 0.52 -8.89 -5.58
N THR A 161 0.16 -9.76 -4.66
CA THR A 161 -0.92 -10.73 -4.81
C THR A 161 -2.16 -10.21 -4.07
N THR A 162 -3.33 -10.32 -4.70
CA THR A 162 -4.62 -9.93 -4.09
C THR A 162 -5.49 -11.16 -3.93
N VAL A 163 -6.03 -11.34 -2.73
CA VAL A 163 -6.90 -12.47 -2.38
C VAL A 163 -8.24 -11.96 -1.91
N TYR A 164 -9.30 -12.56 -2.40
CA TYR A 164 -10.66 -12.42 -1.90
C TYR A 164 -10.96 -13.55 -0.91
N LEU A 165 -11.50 -13.19 0.24
CA LEU A 165 -11.95 -14.11 1.27
C LEU A 165 -13.44 -13.83 1.50
N PRO A 166 -14.34 -14.69 0.99
CA PRO A 166 -15.78 -14.49 1.14
C PRO A 166 -16.25 -14.64 2.57
N GLN A 167 -17.43 -14.10 2.84
CA GLN A 167 -18.14 -14.35 4.09
C GLN A 167 -18.48 -15.85 4.21
N SER A 168 -18.19 -16.42 5.38
CA SER A 168 -18.50 -17.82 5.72
C SER A 168 -18.69 -17.98 7.23
N GLU A 169 -18.91 -19.20 7.68
CA GLU A 169 -18.97 -19.49 9.13
C GLU A 169 -17.69 -19.07 9.87
N GLN A 170 -16.54 -19.17 9.21
CA GLN A 170 -15.24 -18.82 9.80
C GLN A 170 -14.86 -17.35 9.55
N ASN A 171 -15.32 -16.78 8.44
CA ASN A 171 -15.07 -15.39 8.02
C ASN A 171 -16.39 -14.59 8.12
N PRO A 172 -16.58 -13.76 9.16
CA PRO A 172 -17.87 -13.11 9.41
C PRO A 172 -18.24 -12.03 8.38
N VAL A 173 -17.27 -11.62 7.56
CA VAL A 173 -17.44 -10.55 6.54
C VAL A 173 -16.61 -10.85 5.32
N ASP A 174 -17.07 -10.43 4.16
CA ASP A 174 -16.23 -10.38 2.97
C ASP A 174 -14.99 -9.56 3.26
N SER A 175 -13.84 -10.03 2.80
CA SER A 175 -12.58 -9.35 3.01
C SER A 175 -11.64 -9.48 1.82
N ARG A 176 -10.80 -8.47 1.65
CA ARG A 176 -9.69 -8.49 0.70
C ARG A 176 -8.38 -8.52 1.46
N LEU A 177 -7.51 -9.38 1.02
CA LEU A 177 -6.14 -9.47 1.49
C LEU A 177 -5.21 -9.05 0.36
N THR A 178 -4.25 -8.19 0.62
CA THR A 178 -3.14 -7.91 -0.30
C THR A 178 -1.85 -8.31 0.36
N ILE A 179 -0.96 -8.93 -0.42
CA ILE A 179 0.33 -9.44 0.02
C ILE A 179 1.38 -8.81 -0.88
N ASP A 180 2.20 -7.95 -0.31
CA ASP A 180 3.27 -7.24 -1.00
C ASP A 180 4.60 -7.92 -0.67
N THR A 181 5.28 -8.40 -1.70
CA THR A 181 6.59 -9.06 -1.68
C THR A 181 7.62 -8.28 -2.48
N SER A 182 8.87 -8.70 -2.44
CA SER A 182 9.96 -8.06 -3.21
C SER A 182 10.00 -6.54 -2.98
N LEU A 183 9.89 -6.15 -1.71
CA LEU A 183 9.84 -4.75 -1.34
C LEU A 183 11.16 -4.06 -1.65
N THR A 184 11.08 -2.95 -2.38
CA THR A 184 12.22 -2.07 -2.65
C THR A 184 11.88 -0.63 -2.34
N TRP A 185 12.90 0.19 -2.05
CA TRP A 185 12.76 1.63 -1.99
C TRP A 185 14.04 2.33 -2.42
N THR A 186 13.87 3.50 -3.03
CA THR A 186 14.95 4.36 -3.49
C THR A 186 14.70 5.77 -2.99
N PRO A 187 15.53 6.31 -2.08
CA PRO A 187 15.49 7.73 -1.74
C PRO A 187 15.78 8.58 -2.97
N LEU A 188 14.98 9.60 -3.22
CA LEU A 188 15.09 10.50 -4.38
C LEU A 188 15.54 11.91 -3.98
N SER A 189 15.41 12.28 -2.70
CA SER A 189 15.89 13.56 -2.17
C SER A 189 16.81 13.36 -0.96
N GLU A 190 17.62 14.39 -0.67
CA GLU A 190 18.46 14.43 0.53
C GLU A 190 17.62 14.61 1.79
N GLY A 191 18.03 13.98 2.88
CA GLY A 191 17.37 14.16 4.18
C GLY A 191 16.28 13.14 4.52
N VAL A 192 15.94 12.22 3.61
CA VAL A 192 15.09 11.08 3.96
C VAL A 192 15.84 10.19 4.94
N LEU A 193 15.56 10.38 6.24
CA LEU A 193 16.04 9.51 7.30
C LEU A 193 15.05 8.37 7.46
N MET A 194 15.45 7.19 7.07
CA MET A 194 14.68 5.98 7.36
C MET A 194 15.30 5.30 8.58
N TYR A 195 14.46 4.90 9.51
CA TYR A 195 14.88 4.11 10.65
C TYR A 195 14.85 2.64 10.24
N THR A 196 15.89 1.89 10.59
CA THR A 196 15.92 0.44 10.39
C THR A 196 14.91 -0.23 11.31
N ALA A 197 14.16 -1.20 10.78
CA ALA A 197 13.12 -1.92 11.53
C ALA A 197 13.69 -2.83 12.64
N ASP A 198 14.98 -3.05 12.64
CA ASP A 198 15.74 -3.89 13.58
C ASP A 198 16.22 -3.18 14.85
N GLY A 199 15.82 -1.93 15.05
CA GLY A 199 16.15 -1.17 16.27
C GLY A 199 17.62 -0.79 16.39
N GLY A 200 18.37 -0.77 15.27
CA GLY A 200 19.75 -0.30 15.23
C GLY A 200 19.89 1.12 15.79
N GLU A 201 20.96 1.40 16.51
CA GLU A 201 21.22 2.69 17.13
C GLU A 201 21.46 3.80 16.08
N GLY A 202 20.46 4.66 15.91
CA GLY A 202 20.53 5.90 15.15
C GLY A 202 19.95 5.83 13.74
N PRO A 203 19.70 7.00 13.11
CA PRO A 203 19.14 7.06 11.77
C PRO A 203 20.17 6.58 10.75
N THR A 204 19.81 5.58 9.95
CA THR A 204 20.61 5.17 8.79
C THR A 204 20.44 6.21 7.70
N LYS A 205 21.53 6.88 7.30
CA LYS A 205 21.50 7.79 6.16
C LYS A 205 21.57 6.99 4.88
N TYR A 206 20.44 6.92 4.16
CA TYR A 206 20.38 6.29 2.86
C TYR A 206 20.97 7.20 1.78
N GLN A 207 21.61 6.60 0.79
CA GLN A 207 22.17 7.33 -0.34
C GLN A 207 21.08 7.56 -1.40
N VAL A 208 20.92 8.81 -1.83
CA VAL A 208 20.00 9.19 -2.90
C VAL A 208 20.32 8.42 -4.19
N GLY A 209 19.30 7.90 -4.84
CA GLY A 209 19.40 7.13 -6.07
C GLY A 209 19.81 5.66 -5.88
N THR A 210 20.13 5.23 -4.67
CA THR A 210 20.46 3.82 -4.39
C THR A 210 19.20 3.06 -4.04
N GLU A 211 18.94 1.95 -4.75
CA GLU A 211 17.85 1.05 -4.41
C GLU A 211 18.22 0.15 -3.24
N TYR A 212 17.33 0.07 -2.29
CA TYR A 212 17.40 -0.81 -1.12
C TYR A 212 16.29 -1.84 -1.17
N THR A 213 16.49 -2.98 -0.56
CA THR A 213 15.53 -4.08 -0.50
C THR A 213 15.26 -4.50 0.94
N ALA A 214 14.09 -5.09 1.18
CA ALA A 214 13.77 -5.79 2.42
C ALA A 214 13.63 -7.30 2.17
N PRO A 215 14.75 -8.03 2.07
CA PRO A 215 14.72 -9.45 1.80
C PRO A 215 13.96 -10.20 2.90
N GLY A 216 13.17 -11.19 2.51
CA GLY A 216 12.38 -11.99 3.45
C GLY A 216 11.24 -11.25 4.15
N THR A 217 11.00 -9.97 3.83
CA THR A 217 9.92 -9.19 4.43
C THR A 217 8.71 -9.11 3.52
N VAL A 218 7.53 -9.28 4.08
CA VAL A 218 6.24 -9.21 3.41
C VAL A 218 5.34 -8.23 4.15
N ILE A 219 4.59 -7.42 3.40
CA ILE A 219 3.51 -6.60 3.95
C ILE A 219 2.18 -7.26 3.60
N ILE A 220 1.43 -7.63 4.61
CA ILE A 220 0.04 -8.10 4.47
C ILE A 220 -0.90 -6.96 4.85
N GLU A 221 -1.85 -6.62 3.99
CA GLU A 221 -2.90 -5.66 4.29
C GLU A 221 -4.25 -6.35 4.17
N THR A 222 -5.01 -6.36 5.27
CA THR A 222 -6.39 -6.86 5.27
C THR A 222 -7.35 -5.67 5.15
N LYS A 223 -8.37 -5.84 4.34
CA LYS A 223 -9.47 -4.89 4.16
C LYS A 223 -10.77 -5.61 4.44
N SER A 224 -11.41 -5.22 5.53
CA SER A 224 -12.68 -5.83 5.97
C SER A 224 -13.62 -4.75 6.51
N GLY A 225 -14.86 -5.07 6.76
CA GLY A 225 -15.77 -4.21 7.51
C GLY A 225 -15.27 -3.92 8.93
N SER A 226 -16.16 -3.54 9.83
CA SER A 226 -15.81 -3.27 11.25
C SER A 226 -15.26 -4.52 11.96
N ALA A 227 -15.74 -5.72 11.60
CA ALA A 227 -15.25 -6.97 12.14
C ALA A 227 -13.90 -7.37 11.51
N PRO A 228 -12.98 -7.98 12.28
CA PRO A 228 -11.75 -8.53 11.73
C PRO A 228 -12.02 -9.71 10.80
N SER A 229 -11.27 -9.78 9.70
CA SER A 229 -11.32 -10.90 8.76
C SER A 229 -10.79 -12.19 9.38
N VAL A 230 -11.00 -13.31 8.71
CA VAL A 230 -10.36 -14.58 9.09
C VAL A 230 -8.84 -14.45 9.08
N ALA A 231 -8.26 -13.76 8.09
CA ALA A 231 -6.81 -13.53 8.02
C ALA A 231 -6.29 -12.74 9.23
N ASP A 232 -7.00 -11.69 9.68
CA ASP A 232 -6.65 -10.98 10.91
C ASP A 232 -6.59 -11.91 12.12
N LYS A 233 -7.57 -12.80 12.25
CA LYS A 233 -7.64 -13.76 13.39
C LYS A 233 -6.47 -14.73 13.37
N TYR A 234 -6.07 -15.24 12.20
CA TYR A 234 -4.92 -16.16 12.07
C TYR A 234 -3.61 -15.44 12.41
N LEU A 235 -3.40 -14.23 11.86
CA LEU A 235 -2.24 -13.40 12.19
C LEU A 235 -2.17 -13.10 13.70
N TRP A 236 -3.31 -12.77 14.34
CA TRP A 236 -3.34 -12.50 15.78
C TRP A 236 -3.08 -13.73 16.64
N ARG A 237 -3.55 -14.93 16.23
CA ARG A 237 -3.23 -16.20 16.90
C ARG A 237 -1.74 -16.51 16.82
N ALA A 238 -1.11 -16.19 15.69
CA ALA A 238 0.33 -16.28 15.48
C ALA A 238 1.15 -15.19 16.22
N GLY A 239 0.51 -14.35 17.02
CA GLY A 239 1.16 -13.28 17.79
C GLY A 239 1.43 -12.00 17.01
N ILE A 240 1.09 -11.93 15.72
CA ILE A 240 1.34 -10.77 14.87
C ILE A 240 0.22 -9.74 15.09
N ARG A 241 0.63 -8.48 15.26
CA ARG A 241 -0.31 -7.35 15.46
C ARG A 241 -0.18 -6.34 14.33
N PRO A 242 -1.27 -5.62 14.01
CA PRO A 242 -1.19 -4.61 12.96
C PRO A 242 -0.26 -3.47 13.40
N VAL A 243 0.51 -2.98 12.42
CA VAL A 243 1.34 -1.78 12.56
C VAL A 243 0.51 -0.54 12.25
N LYS A 244 0.87 0.58 12.88
CA LYS A 244 0.20 1.88 12.66
C LYS A 244 0.85 2.64 11.52
#